data_39f63a3cdb57da36d7714208bb0318b4
#
_entry.id   39f63a3cdb57da36d7714208bb0318b4
#
_cell.length_a   1.000
_cell.length_b   1.000
_cell.length_c   1.000
_cell.angle_alpha   90.00
_cell.angle_beta   90.00
_cell.angle_gamma   90.00
#
_symmetry.space_group_name_H-M   'P 1'
#
loop_
_entity.id
_entity.type
_entity.pdbx_description
1 polymer ?
#
loop_
_entity_poly.entity_id
_entity_poly.type
_entity_poly.pdbx_seq_one_letter_code
_entity_poly.pdbx_strand_id
1 'polypeptide(L)'
;MHLPRPTRWRAFAAARYRPFQAIAAGQAFTASYASDALFVPLLLHLGAPPALVVVVGATPVGGAALQALAPQILRRLKGNLRGLTMALAIAETRGFVLAAIVGGVAVGALSDPVGIALISLTVAIGQTAGVLSGSNISLWTAVVLPDAERRLVGPRMGALTMALSTAFLLPAGLVLDAGTHAFGLGAYVAFLLFGGITSMMTPLAVARLPRPGRVLVAREAAGGTEMPPAFRRFTNVSAVAGVGQGLIPSLSLYSLSILGMSAGFAVALSGVAAAGALVGSLAAGSFLLGGSSSRVLRASFLVRTVAAISCVAAVPANPSAPIFLLIGAALFNGGGNAGALATNERLYRLAPPQSRVHCQSRFVGMTSGSVGAGALVCAAALVAAPGAWAVYTALYAGSGISRAIATFRTEVSPSWHSPSAPQAPPAEPELPDAPDAQSLLDSRPSPL
;
A
#
# COMPACT_ATOMS: atom_id res chain seq x y z
N MET A 1 25.82 10.02 -9.95
CA MET A 1 26.36 8.80 -10.62
C MET A 1 25.21 7.99 -11.17
N HIS A 2 24.97 7.95 -12.49
CA HIS A 2 23.89 7.20 -13.13
C HIS A 2 24.40 5.80 -13.51
N LEU A 3 24.18 4.83 -12.62
CA LEU A 3 24.44 3.43 -12.98
C LEU A 3 23.51 2.98 -14.11
N PRO A 4 23.97 2.22 -15.11
CA PRO A 4 23.13 1.62 -16.14
C PRO A 4 22.01 0.75 -15.56
N ARG A 5 20.85 0.67 -16.23
CA ARG A 5 19.67 -0.08 -15.74
C ARG A 5 19.95 -1.52 -15.28
N PRO A 6 20.72 -2.35 -16.01
CA PRO A 6 21.01 -3.74 -15.59
C PRO A 6 21.84 -3.83 -14.31
N THR A 7 22.76 -2.87 -14.06
CA THR A 7 23.57 -2.87 -12.84
C THR A 7 22.75 -2.56 -11.58
N ARG A 8 21.62 -1.86 -11.71
CA ARG A 8 20.72 -1.54 -10.59
C ARG A 8 19.95 -2.74 -10.06
N TRP A 9 19.49 -3.64 -10.95
CA TRP A 9 18.84 -4.88 -10.53
C TRP A 9 19.87 -5.84 -9.91
N ARG A 10 21.06 -5.94 -10.46
CA ARG A 10 22.17 -6.70 -9.85
C ARG A 10 22.54 -6.16 -8.47
N ALA A 11 22.53 -4.83 -8.28
CA ALA A 11 22.75 -4.23 -6.96
C ALA A 11 21.64 -4.60 -5.97
N PHE A 12 20.36 -4.61 -6.39
CA PHE A 12 19.24 -5.03 -5.53
C PHE A 12 19.27 -6.54 -5.24
N ALA A 13 19.83 -7.36 -6.11
CA ALA A 13 20.00 -8.79 -5.90
C ALA A 13 21.11 -9.13 -4.86
N ALA A 14 21.88 -8.14 -4.39
CA ALA A 14 22.90 -8.36 -3.36
C ALA A 14 22.31 -8.93 -2.07
N ALA A 15 23.09 -9.78 -1.38
CA ALA A 15 22.63 -10.52 -0.19
C ALA A 15 22.06 -9.62 0.92
N ARG A 16 22.58 -8.39 1.07
CA ARG A 16 22.10 -7.42 2.06
C ARG A 16 20.64 -6.98 1.86
N TYR A 17 20.09 -7.10 0.64
CA TYR A 17 18.71 -6.74 0.33
C TYR A 17 17.74 -7.93 0.29
N ARG A 18 18.21 -9.16 0.52
CA ARG A 18 17.35 -10.36 0.57
C ARG A 18 16.14 -10.24 1.49
N PRO A 19 16.24 -9.66 2.70
CA PRO A 19 15.04 -9.47 3.54
C PRO A 19 13.98 -8.59 2.88
N PHE A 20 14.38 -7.54 2.16
CA PHE A 20 13.46 -6.64 1.43
C PHE A 20 12.81 -7.36 0.24
N GLN A 21 13.55 -8.24 -0.46
CA GLN A 21 13.00 -9.08 -1.53
C GLN A 21 11.97 -10.07 -0.97
N ALA A 22 12.25 -10.70 0.16
CA ALA A 22 11.34 -11.62 0.82
C ALA A 22 10.07 -10.91 1.34
N ILE A 23 10.18 -9.68 1.84
CA ILE A 23 9.03 -8.83 2.20
C ILE A 23 8.20 -8.55 0.94
N ALA A 24 8.83 -8.14 -0.16
CA ALA A 24 8.13 -7.86 -1.41
C ALA A 24 7.37 -9.09 -1.92
N ALA A 25 7.97 -10.28 -1.86
CA ALA A 25 7.32 -11.53 -2.24
C ALA A 25 6.15 -11.87 -1.30
N GLY A 26 6.35 -11.80 0.02
CA GLY A 26 5.27 -12.03 0.98
C GLY A 26 4.10 -11.06 0.81
N GLN A 27 4.38 -9.77 0.60
CA GLN A 27 3.36 -8.77 0.30
C GLN A 27 2.61 -9.04 -1.01
N ALA A 28 3.30 -9.56 -2.04
CA ALA A 28 2.65 -9.94 -3.30
C ALA A 28 1.60 -11.04 -3.07
N PHE A 29 1.95 -12.08 -2.34
CA PHE A 29 1.02 -13.16 -2.04
C PHE A 29 -0.12 -12.69 -1.13
N THR A 30 0.19 -11.91 -0.09
CA THR A 30 -0.83 -11.32 0.77
C THR A 30 -1.78 -10.44 -0.02
N ALA A 31 -1.28 -9.55 -0.88
CA ALA A 31 -2.11 -8.70 -1.72
C ALA A 31 -2.99 -9.52 -2.68
N SER A 32 -2.49 -10.63 -3.19
CA SER A 32 -3.22 -11.45 -4.16
C SER A 32 -4.44 -12.16 -3.55
N TYR A 33 -4.31 -12.80 -2.40
CA TYR A 33 -5.44 -13.51 -1.78
C TYR A 33 -6.22 -12.67 -0.76
N ALA A 34 -5.69 -11.53 -0.36
CA ALA A 34 -6.29 -10.62 0.60
C ALA A 34 -6.86 -9.34 -0.02
N SER A 35 -6.75 -9.22 -1.35
CA SER A 35 -7.28 -8.09 -2.12
C SER A 35 -8.72 -8.31 -2.55
N ASP A 36 -9.31 -7.28 -3.13
CA ASP A 36 -10.62 -7.32 -3.78
C ASP A 36 -10.76 -8.49 -4.77
N ALA A 37 -9.64 -8.99 -5.31
CA ALA A 37 -9.61 -10.09 -6.25
C ALA A 37 -10.31 -11.35 -5.72
N LEU A 38 -10.11 -11.69 -4.47
CA LEU A 38 -10.60 -12.96 -3.91
C LEU A 38 -11.79 -12.75 -2.96
N PHE A 39 -11.73 -11.73 -2.09
CA PHE A 39 -12.79 -11.57 -1.09
C PHE A 39 -14.08 -10.98 -1.67
N VAL A 40 -14.03 -10.15 -2.72
CA VAL A 40 -15.24 -9.64 -3.37
C VAL A 40 -16.08 -10.75 -3.99
N PRO A 41 -15.52 -11.64 -4.84
CA PRO A 41 -16.28 -12.79 -5.36
C PRO A 41 -16.78 -13.70 -4.23
N LEU A 42 -15.97 -13.96 -3.21
CA LEU A 42 -16.34 -14.81 -2.07
C LEU A 42 -17.52 -14.25 -1.30
N LEU A 43 -17.48 -12.97 -0.91
CA LEU A 43 -18.58 -12.34 -0.16
C LEU A 43 -19.86 -12.28 -0.98
N LEU A 44 -19.78 -11.96 -2.28
CA LEU A 44 -20.94 -11.95 -3.15
C LEU A 44 -21.51 -13.36 -3.35
N HIS A 45 -20.65 -14.38 -3.45
CA HIS A 45 -21.08 -15.78 -3.53
C HIS A 45 -21.87 -16.23 -2.28
N LEU A 46 -21.50 -15.70 -1.11
CA LEU A 46 -22.24 -15.92 0.16
C LEU A 46 -23.47 -15.03 0.32
N GLY A 47 -23.80 -14.17 -0.65
CA GLY A 47 -24.98 -13.29 -0.62
C GLY A 47 -24.77 -11.98 0.15
N ALA A 48 -23.52 -11.54 0.37
CA ALA A 48 -23.25 -10.26 1.00
C ALA A 48 -23.73 -9.09 0.13
N PRO A 49 -24.37 -8.06 0.72
CA PRO A 49 -24.80 -6.89 -0.04
C PRO A 49 -23.59 -6.08 -0.57
N PRO A 50 -23.68 -5.49 -1.79
CA PRO A 50 -22.61 -4.71 -2.40
C PRO A 50 -22.03 -3.60 -1.50
N ALA A 51 -22.88 -2.93 -0.73
CA ALA A 51 -22.46 -1.89 0.21
C ALA A 51 -21.52 -2.41 1.31
N LEU A 52 -21.80 -3.63 1.85
CA LEU A 52 -20.91 -4.26 2.82
C LEU A 52 -19.55 -4.56 2.20
N VAL A 53 -19.54 -5.06 0.97
CA VAL A 53 -18.28 -5.36 0.23
C VAL A 53 -17.43 -4.10 0.08
N VAL A 54 -18.04 -2.96 -0.25
CA VAL A 54 -17.35 -1.66 -0.34
C VAL A 54 -16.80 -1.23 1.01
N VAL A 55 -17.59 -1.34 2.08
CA VAL A 55 -17.13 -0.97 3.44
C VAL A 55 -15.95 -1.83 3.85
N VAL A 56 -16.03 -3.15 3.66
CA VAL A 56 -14.95 -4.09 3.97
C VAL A 56 -13.70 -3.78 3.15
N GLY A 57 -13.84 -3.53 1.84
CA GLY A 57 -12.73 -3.17 0.96
C GLY A 57 -12.09 -1.82 1.30
N ALA A 58 -12.83 -0.89 1.89
CA ALA A 58 -12.32 0.42 2.28
C ALA A 58 -11.68 0.45 3.69
N THR A 59 -12.00 -0.53 4.54
CA THR A 59 -11.50 -0.58 5.93
C THR A 59 -9.98 -0.55 6.03
N PRO A 60 -9.17 -1.19 5.16
CA PRO A 60 -7.71 -1.13 5.26
C PRO A 60 -7.20 0.29 5.08
N VAL A 61 -7.76 1.04 4.15
CA VAL A 61 -7.31 2.41 3.88
C VAL A 61 -7.84 3.36 4.94
N GLY A 62 -9.09 3.24 5.34
CA GLY A 62 -9.65 3.99 6.47
C GLY A 62 -8.93 3.67 7.78
N GLY A 63 -8.67 2.38 8.05
CA GLY A 63 -7.94 1.90 9.21
C GLY A 63 -6.49 2.38 9.27
N ALA A 64 -5.87 2.66 8.12
CA ALA A 64 -4.54 3.29 8.08
C ALA A 64 -4.52 4.70 8.71
N ALA A 65 -5.67 5.33 8.94
CA ALA A 65 -5.76 6.55 9.75
C ALA A 65 -5.21 6.34 11.18
N LEU A 66 -5.28 5.12 11.70
CA LEU A 66 -4.67 4.74 12.98
C LEU A 66 -3.15 4.97 13.01
N GLN A 67 -2.49 5.09 11.84
CA GLN A 67 -1.07 5.47 11.75
C GLN A 67 -0.81 6.83 12.41
N ALA A 68 -1.81 7.70 12.52
CA ALA A 68 -1.69 8.96 13.27
C ALA A 68 -1.31 8.73 14.75
N LEU A 69 -1.63 7.56 15.30
CA LEU A 69 -1.29 7.15 16.67
C LEU A 69 0.12 6.54 16.77
N ALA A 70 0.79 6.25 15.65
CA ALA A 70 2.09 5.59 15.63
C ALA A 70 3.16 6.29 16.51
N PRO A 71 3.28 7.64 16.55
CA PRO A 71 4.25 8.29 17.44
C PRO A 71 3.99 8.01 18.92
N GLN A 72 2.70 7.94 19.32
CA GLN A 72 2.31 7.65 20.71
C GLN A 72 2.60 6.18 21.06
N ILE A 73 2.25 5.26 20.14
CA ILE A 73 2.51 3.83 20.29
C ILE A 73 4.02 3.56 20.37
N LEU A 74 4.81 4.15 19.49
CA LEU A 74 6.26 3.98 19.46
C LEU A 74 6.92 4.55 20.72
N ARG A 75 6.43 5.66 21.27
CA ARG A 75 6.89 6.18 22.57
C ARG A 75 6.63 5.19 23.70
N ARG A 76 5.42 4.62 23.78
CA ARG A 76 5.06 3.58 24.77
C ARG A 76 5.90 2.32 24.62
N LEU A 77 6.20 1.92 23.39
CA LEU A 77 7.04 0.77 23.07
C LEU A 77 8.56 1.08 23.12
N LYS A 78 8.96 2.25 23.66
CA LYS A 78 10.36 2.70 23.76
C LYS A 78 11.12 2.57 22.43
N GLY A 79 10.48 2.97 21.32
CA GLY A 79 11.05 2.91 19.96
C GLY A 79 11.16 1.51 19.35
N ASN A 80 10.47 0.52 19.86
CA ASN A 80 10.50 -0.84 19.32
C ASN A 80 9.68 -0.97 18.02
N LEU A 81 10.13 -0.29 16.95
CA LEU A 81 9.51 -0.34 15.63
C LEU A 81 9.46 -1.77 15.08
N ARG A 82 10.51 -2.58 15.34
CA ARG A 82 10.55 -3.98 14.89
C ARG A 82 9.44 -4.82 15.51
N GLY A 83 9.24 -4.71 16.82
CA GLY A 83 8.18 -5.46 17.52
C GLY A 83 6.80 -5.09 17.00
N LEU A 84 6.55 -3.79 16.80
CA LEU A 84 5.29 -3.31 16.24
C LEU A 84 5.07 -3.83 14.81
N THR A 85 6.07 -3.70 13.93
CA THR A 85 5.97 -4.16 12.54
C THR A 85 5.77 -5.67 12.47
N MET A 86 6.45 -6.43 13.33
CA MET A 86 6.29 -7.89 13.42
C MET A 86 4.88 -8.28 13.85
N ALA A 87 4.33 -7.65 14.88
CA ALA A 87 2.97 -7.93 15.34
C ALA A 87 1.92 -7.65 14.25
N LEU A 88 2.08 -6.53 13.52
CA LEU A 88 1.22 -6.20 12.40
C LEU A 88 1.37 -7.17 11.22
N ALA A 89 2.60 -7.58 10.90
CA ALA A 89 2.86 -8.56 9.84
C ALA A 89 2.28 -9.95 10.18
N ILE A 90 2.28 -10.35 11.45
CA ILE A 90 1.61 -11.58 11.90
C ILE A 90 0.08 -11.43 11.78
N ALA A 91 -0.48 -10.30 12.21
CA ALA A 91 -1.92 -10.05 12.09
C ALA A 91 -2.39 -9.99 10.62
N GLU A 92 -1.50 -9.63 9.70
CA GLU A 92 -1.74 -9.67 8.26
C GLU A 92 -1.91 -11.09 7.73
N THR A 93 -1.27 -12.11 8.34
CA THR A 93 -1.28 -13.52 7.87
C THR A 93 -2.59 -14.25 8.20
N ARG A 94 -3.71 -13.69 7.76
CA ARG A 94 -5.07 -14.17 8.09
C ARG A 94 -5.58 -15.31 7.22
N GLY A 95 -4.81 -15.77 6.22
CA GLY A 95 -5.27 -16.78 5.25
C GLY A 95 -5.76 -18.07 5.90
N PHE A 96 -5.10 -18.54 6.96
CA PHE A 96 -5.53 -19.73 7.70
C PHE A 96 -6.87 -19.53 8.42
N VAL A 97 -7.07 -18.37 9.04
CA VAL A 97 -8.33 -18.03 9.73
C VAL A 97 -9.47 -17.95 8.71
N LEU A 98 -9.24 -17.27 7.59
CA LEU A 98 -10.21 -17.19 6.51
C LEU A 98 -10.53 -18.56 5.91
N ALA A 99 -9.51 -19.40 5.69
CA ALA A 99 -9.72 -20.77 5.20
C ALA A 99 -10.57 -21.62 6.17
N ALA A 100 -10.34 -21.49 7.48
CA ALA A 100 -11.14 -22.18 8.49
C ALA A 100 -12.59 -21.69 8.53
N ILE A 101 -12.83 -20.37 8.41
CA ILE A 101 -14.19 -19.80 8.37
C ILE A 101 -14.92 -20.27 7.11
N VAL A 102 -14.30 -20.14 5.92
CA VAL A 102 -14.91 -20.55 4.65
C VAL A 102 -15.14 -22.08 4.62
N GLY A 103 -14.21 -22.86 5.16
CA GLY A 103 -14.38 -24.29 5.33
C GLY A 103 -15.54 -24.64 6.26
N GLY A 104 -15.71 -23.90 7.37
CA GLY A 104 -16.85 -24.04 8.28
C GLY A 104 -18.19 -23.75 7.62
N VAL A 105 -18.25 -22.75 6.75
CA VAL A 105 -19.45 -22.48 5.93
C VAL A 105 -19.68 -23.60 4.91
N ALA A 106 -18.63 -24.03 4.23
CA ALA A 106 -18.71 -25.08 3.18
C ALA A 106 -19.24 -26.40 3.70
N VAL A 107 -18.95 -26.78 4.96
CA VAL A 107 -19.44 -28.00 5.59
C VAL A 107 -20.72 -27.79 6.42
N GLY A 108 -21.32 -26.58 6.38
CA GLY A 108 -22.55 -26.28 7.10
C GLY A 108 -22.40 -26.10 8.63
N ALA A 109 -21.14 -26.02 9.13
CA ALA A 109 -20.87 -25.75 10.55
C ALA A 109 -21.11 -24.28 10.92
N LEU A 110 -21.06 -23.36 9.96
CA LEU A 110 -21.37 -21.95 10.10
C LEU A 110 -22.47 -21.57 9.08
N SER A 111 -23.44 -20.76 9.50
CA SER A 111 -24.42 -20.20 8.57
C SER A 111 -23.79 -19.07 7.71
N ASP A 112 -24.31 -18.84 6.51
CA ASP A 112 -23.82 -17.80 5.61
C ASP A 112 -23.72 -16.40 6.26
N PRO A 113 -24.74 -15.90 7.01
CA PRO A 113 -24.63 -14.60 7.67
C PRO A 113 -23.48 -14.53 8.70
N VAL A 114 -23.25 -15.61 9.46
CA VAL A 114 -22.15 -15.70 10.41
C VAL A 114 -20.81 -15.76 9.67
N GLY A 115 -20.74 -16.54 8.59
CA GLY A 115 -19.57 -16.60 7.70
C GLY A 115 -19.24 -15.23 7.12
N ILE A 116 -20.21 -14.52 6.56
CA ILE A 116 -20.04 -13.16 6.01
C ILE A 116 -19.48 -12.22 7.09
N ALA A 117 -20.07 -12.23 8.29
CA ALA A 117 -19.62 -11.35 9.38
C ALA A 117 -18.17 -11.65 9.80
N LEU A 118 -17.82 -12.92 9.99
CA LEU A 118 -16.49 -13.36 10.41
C LEU A 118 -15.43 -13.09 9.30
N ILE A 119 -15.75 -13.36 8.04
CA ILE A 119 -14.88 -13.05 6.90
C ILE A 119 -14.64 -11.54 6.84
N SER A 120 -15.72 -10.74 6.89
CA SER A 120 -15.65 -9.28 6.83
C SER A 120 -14.77 -8.71 7.94
N LEU A 121 -14.94 -9.16 9.17
CA LEU A 121 -14.14 -8.74 10.32
C LEU A 121 -12.67 -9.14 10.16
N THR A 122 -12.40 -10.38 9.77
CA THR A 122 -11.04 -10.91 9.59
C THR A 122 -10.31 -10.17 8.46
N VAL A 123 -10.99 -9.92 7.35
CA VAL A 123 -10.46 -9.12 6.23
C VAL A 123 -10.17 -7.70 6.69
N ALA A 124 -11.12 -7.04 7.36
CA ALA A 124 -10.96 -5.67 7.84
C ALA A 124 -9.74 -5.51 8.77
N ILE A 125 -9.62 -6.37 9.77
CA ILE A 125 -8.50 -6.35 10.74
C ILE A 125 -7.19 -6.64 10.03
N GLY A 126 -7.12 -7.73 9.28
CA GLY A 126 -5.87 -8.16 8.65
C GLY A 126 -5.38 -7.23 7.55
N GLN A 127 -6.28 -6.65 6.74
CA GLN A 127 -5.89 -5.66 5.73
C GLN A 127 -5.45 -4.34 6.37
N THR A 128 -6.12 -3.88 7.43
CA THR A 128 -5.68 -2.72 8.22
C THR A 128 -4.27 -2.96 8.78
N ALA A 129 -4.02 -4.13 9.38
CA ALA A 129 -2.71 -4.51 9.87
C ALA A 129 -1.65 -4.52 8.74
N GLY A 130 -1.99 -5.00 7.54
CA GLY A 130 -1.11 -5.00 6.37
C GLY A 130 -0.72 -3.59 5.92
N VAL A 131 -1.67 -2.66 5.83
CA VAL A 131 -1.38 -1.26 5.47
C VAL A 131 -0.50 -0.58 6.52
N LEU A 132 -0.78 -0.81 7.81
CA LEU A 132 0.05 -0.29 8.91
C LEU A 132 1.46 -0.92 8.91
N SER A 133 1.57 -2.22 8.65
CA SER A 133 2.84 -2.93 8.49
C SER A 133 3.66 -2.34 7.33
N GLY A 134 3.04 -2.14 6.16
CA GLY A 134 3.68 -1.50 5.00
C GLY A 134 4.15 -0.08 5.28
N SER A 135 3.35 0.72 6.00
CA SER A 135 3.74 2.08 6.43
C SER A 135 4.95 2.05 7.37
N ASN A 136 4.99 1.10 8.31
CA ASN A 136 6.12 0.92 9.22
C ASN A 136 7.38 0.42 8.49
N ILE A 137 7.26 -0.45 7.50
CA ILE A 137 8.38 -0.89 6.65
C ILE A 137 8.94 0.30 5.87
N SER A 138 8.07 1.17 5.35
CA SER A 138 8.49 2.42 4.69
C SER A 138 9.25 3.34 5.64
N LEU A 139 8.77 3.52 6.87
CA LEU A 139 9.46 4.27 7.92
C LEU A 139 10.81 3.63 8.25
N TRP A 140 10.85 2.31 8.38
CA TRP A 140 12.07 1.55 8.64
C TRP A 140 13.14 1.77 7.56
N THR A 141 12.74 1.68 6.28
CA THR A 141 13.64 1.96 5.17
C THR A 141 14.19 3.39 5.19
N ALA A 142 13.37 4.35 5.66
CA ALA A 142 13.76 5.74 5.81
C ALA A 142 14.80 5.97 6.90
N VAL A 143 14.73 5.19 7.99
CA VAL A 143 15.64 5.31 9.15
C VAL A 143 16.94 4.54 8.95
N VAL A 144 16.87 3.38 8.29
CA VAL A 144 18.02 2.45 8.19
C VAL A 144 18.82 2.63 6.90
N LEU A 145 18.16 3.00 5.79
CA LEU A 145 18.83 3.09 4.50
C LEU A 145 19.23 4.53 4.16
N PRO A 146 20.49 4.75 3.69
CA PRO A 146 20.89 6.01 3.09
C PRO A 146 19.98 6.39 1.91
N ASP A 147 19.86 7.67 1.61
CA ASP A 147 18.98 8.19 0.56
C ASP A 147 19.20 7.53 -0.81
N ALA A 148 20.44 7.29 -1.18
CA ALA A 148 20.79 6.64 -2.45
C ALA A 148 20.29 5.19 -2.50
N GLU A 149 20.41 4.44 -1.40
CA GLU A 149 19.93 3.06 -1.31
C GLU A 149 18.40 2.98 -1.23
N ARG A 150 17.77 3.90 -0.51
CA ARG A 150 16.31 3.99 -0.43
C ARG A 150 15.66 4.20 -1.80
N ARG A 151 16.23 5.10 -2.64
CA ARG A 151 15.79 5.32 -4.02
C ARG A 151 16.02 4.11 -4.92
N LEU A 152 16.94 3.23 -4.55
CA LEU A 152 17.16 1.96 -5.24
C LEU A 152 16.16 0.89 -4.79
N VAL A 153 15.98 0.70 -3.49
CA VAL A 153 15.22 -0.40 -2.88
C VAL A 153 13.71 -0.21 -3.07
N GLY A 154 13.16 0.97 -2.74
CA GLY A 154 11.71 1.20 -2.75
C GLY A 154 11.02 0.88 -4.07
N PRO A 155 11.43 1.48 -5.21
CA PRO A 155 10.81 1.18 -6.52
C PRO A 155 10.96 -0.27 -6.95
N ARG A 156 12.04 -0.96 -6.55
CA ARG A 156 12.27 -2.36 -6.92
C ARG A 156 11.50 -3.35 -6.06
N MET A 157 11.32 -3.03 -4.78
CA MET A 157 10.37 -3.78 -3.95
C MET A 157 8.97 -3.70 -4.56
N GLY A 158 8.50 -2.49 -4.88
CA GLY A 158 7.20 -2.31 -5.53
C GLY A 158 7.09 -3.05 -6.85
N ALA A 159 8.09 -2.95 -7.73
CA ALA A 159 8.10 -3.66 -8.99
C ALA A 159 8.11 -5.20 -8.82
N LEU A 160 8.89 -5.73 -7.88
CA LEU A 160 8.94 -7.17 -7.58
C LEU A 160 7.60 -7.65 -7.02
N THR A 161 7.00 -6.91 -6.08
CA THR A 161 5.67 -7.20 -5.54
C THR A 161 4.65 -7.29 -6.66
N MET A 162 4.61 -6.30 -7.54
CA MET A 162 3.63 -6.26 -8.63
C MET A 162 3.89 -7.32 -9.71
N ALA A 163 5.14 -7.63 -10.02
CA ALA A 163 5.48 -8.71 -10.96
C ALA A 163 4.99 -10.07 -10.45
N LEU A 164 5.24 -10.36 -9.16
CA LEU A 164 4.78 -11.61 -8.54
C LEU A 164 3.25 -11.65 -8.43
N SER A 165 2.61 -10.53 -8.03
CA SER A 165 1.14 -10.45 -8.00
C SER A 165 0.54 -10.69 -9.38
N THR A 166 1.11 -10.12 -10.44
CA THR A 166 0.65 -10.35 -11.83
C THR A 166 0.80 -11.82 -12.22
N ALA A 167 1.99 -12.39 -11.97
CA ALA A 167 2.28 -13.79 -12.31
C ALA A 167 1.39 -14.78 -11.56
N PHE A 168 0.95 -14.42 -10.36
CA PHE A 168 0.04 -15.23 -9.56
C PHE A 168 -1.43 -15.03 -9.94
N LEU A 169 -1.92 -13.78 -10.03
CA LEU A 169 -3.35 -13.47 -10.22
C LEU A 169 -3.88 -13.82 -11.61
N LEU A 170 -3.07 -13.67 -12.67
CA LEU A 170 -3.56 -13.98 -14.01
C LEU A 170 -3.94 -15.45 -14.18
N PRO A 171 -3.10 -16.45 -13.82
CA PRO A 171 -3.53 -17.84 -13.87
C PRO A 171 -4.53 -18.20 -12.75
N ALA A 172 -4.48 -17.53 -11.61
CA ALA A 172 -5.38 -17.80 -10.50
C ALA A 172 -6.84 -17.60 -10.86
N GLY A 173 -7.16 -16.63 -11.73
CA GLY A 173 -8.51 -16.41 -12.21
C GLY A 173 -9.09 -17.64 -12.94
N LEU A 174 -8.32 -18.23 -13.86
CA LEU A 174 -8.72 -19.43 -14.59
C LEU A 174 -8.88 -20.64 -13.66
N VAL A 175 -7.94 -20.81 -12.73
CA VAL A 175 -7.97 -21.90 -11.75
C VAL A 175 -9.13 -21.73 -10.78
N LEU A 176 -9.49 -20.51 -10.38
CA LEU A 176 -10.61 -20.25 -9.50
C LEU A 176 -11.94 -20.57 -10.20
N ASP A 177 -12.15 -20.14 -11.45
CA ASP A 177 -13.37 -20.47 -12.19
C ASP A 177 -13.55 -21.98 -12.34
N ALA A 178 -12.52 -22.69 -12.82
CA ALA A 178 -12.56 -24.14 -12.92
C ALA A 178 -12.78 -24.82 -11.56
N GLY A 179 -12.11 -24.35 -10.54
CA GLY A 179 -12.19 -24.88 -9.18
C GLY A 179 -13.55 -24.64 -8.53
N THR A 180 -14.17 -23.46 -8.72
CA THR A 180 -15.50 -23.17 -8.15
C THR A 180 -16.59 -23.99 -8.81
N HIS A 181 -16.48 -24.32 -10.11
CA HIS A 181 -17.37 -25.25 -10.79
C HIS A 181 -17.25 -26.68 -10.23
N ALA A 182 -16.03 -27.12 -9.90
CA ALA A 182 -15.78 -28.50 -9.44
C ALA A 182 -15.99 -28.69 -7.92
N PHE A 183 -15.59 -27.73 -7.11
CA PHE A 183 -15.45 -27.83 -5.66
C PHE A 183 -16.18 -26.74 -4.86
N GLY A 184 -16.91 -25.82 -5.51
CA GLY A 184 -17.62 -24.75 -4.85
C GLY A 184 -16.69 -23.90 -3.97
N LEU A 185 -17.08 -23.72 -2.70
CA LEU A 185 -16.28 -22.97 -1.69
C LEU A 185 -14.92 -23.63 -1.38
N GLY A 186 -14.76 -24.96 -1.63
CA GLY A 186 -13.48 -25.64 -1.44
C GLY A 186 -12.33 -25.05 -2.26
N ALA A 187 -12.62 -24.48 -3.44
CA ALA A 187 -11.62 -23.77 -4.23
C ALA A 187 -11.08 -22.54 -3.49
N TYR A 188 -11.97 -21.74 -2.88
CA TYR A 188 -11.55 -20.60 -2.06
C TYR A 188 -10.71 -21.02 -0.85
N VAL A 189 -11.08 -22.12 -0.19
CA VAL A 189 -10.29 -22.67 0.95
C VAL A 189 -8.87 -22.99 0.51
N ALA A 190 -8.69 -23.64 -0.64
CA ALA A 190 -7.36 -23.98 -1.18
C ALA A 190 -6.52 -22.70 -1.47
N PHE A 191 -7.12 -21.70 -2.11
CA PHE A 191 -6.45 -20.41 -2.35
C PHE A 191 -6.05 -19.69 -1.07
N LEU A 192 -6.94 -19.66 -0.07
CA LEU A 192 -6.69 -19.02 1.22
C LEU A 192 -5.59 -19.74 2.01
N LEU A 193 -5.54 -21.06 2.00
CA LEU A 193 -4.47 -21.84 2.62
C LEU A 193 -3.13 -21.57 1.95
N PHE A 194 -3.08 -21.62 0.61
CA PHE A 194 -1.86 -21.29 -0.14
C PHE A 194 -1.37 -19.88 0.18
N GLY A 195 -2.28 -18.90 0.15
CA GLY A 195 -1.99 -17.53 0.52
C GLY A 195 -1.51 -17.40 1.97
N GLY A 196 -2.13 -18.12 2.92
CA GLY A 196 -1.72 -18.15 4.32
C GLY A 196 -0.29 -18.63 4.49
N ILE A 197 0.10 -19.73 3.82
CA ILE A 197 1.45 -20.28 3.86
C ILE A 197 2.46 -19.27 3.30
N THR A 198 2.18 -18.73 2.12
CA THR A 198 3.12 -17.84 1.41
C THR A 198 3.26 -16.48 2.08
N SER A 199 2.20 -15.96 2.72
CA SER A 199 2.26 -14.70 3.46
C SER A 199 3.17 -14.73 4.69
N MET A 200 3.45 -15.92 5.25
CA MET A 200 4.40 -16.08 6.36
C MET A 200 5.81 -15.62 6.00
N MET A 201 6.12 -15.45 4.72
CA MET A 201 7.40 -14.86 4.28
C MET A 201 7.59 -13.43 4.82
N THR A 202 6.53 -12.63 4.95
CA THR A 202 6.62 -11.24 5.43
C THR A 202 7.13 -11.16 6.88
N PRO A 203 6.49 -11.78 7.90
CA PRO A 203 6.98 -11.72 9.26
C PRO A 203 8.36 -12.36 9.43
N LEU A 204 8.64 -13.46 8.74
CA LEU A 204 9.97 -14.10 8.76
C LEU A 204 11.07 -13.18 8.19
N ALA A 205 10.77 -12.43 7.15
CA ALA A 205 11.70 -11.47 6.57
C ALA A 205 11.88 -10.23 7.47
N VAL A 206 10.81 -9.71 8.08
CA VAL A 206 10.88 -8.62 9.08
C VAL A 206 11.77 -9.02 10.25
N ALA A 207 11.72 -10.30 10.69
CA ALA A 207 12.61 -10.82 11.72
C ALA A 207 14.10 -10.72 11.37
N ARG A 208 14.44 -10.71 10.08
CA ARG A 208 15.83 -10.65 9.58
C ARG A 208 16.29 -9.25 9.22
N LEU A 209 15.42 -8.23 9.25
CA LEU A 209 15.83 -6.86 8.99
C LEU A 209 16.81 -6.34 10.03
N PRO A 210 17.77 -5.46 9.65
CA PRO A 210 18.65 -4.78 10.58
C PRO A 210 17.82 -4.02 11.64
N ARG A 211 18.25 -4.04 12.90
CA ARG A 211 17.52 -3.34 13.96
C ARG A 211 17.74 -1.84 13.84
N PRO A 212 16.69 -1.01 13.68
CA PRO A 212 16.85 0.43 13.79
C PRO A 212 17.25 0.77 15.24
N GLY A 213 18.05 1.80 15.41
CA GLY A 213 18.42 2.27 16.74
C GLY A 213 17.15 2.73 17.49
N ARG A 214 16.81 2.06 18.61
CA ARG A 214 15.59 2.38 19.38
C ARG A 214 15.58 3.83 19.86
N VAL A 215 16.73 4.34 20.24
CA VAL A 215 16.90 5.74 20.68
C VAL A 215 16.58 6.72 19.56
N LEU A 216 17.02 6.45 18.34
CA LEU A 216 16.74 7.29 17.18
C LEU A 216 15.23 7.34 16.88
N VAL A 217 14.56 6.18 16.82
CA VAL A 217 13.12 6.09 16.57
C VAL A 217 12.32 6.76 17.70
N ALA A 218 12.71 6.55 18.95
CA ALA A 218 12.06 7.20 20.09
C ALA A 218 12.23 8.73 20.07
N ARG A 219 13.42 9.22 19.71
CA ARG A 219 13.71 10.65 19.55
C ARG A 219 12.90 11.28 18.42
N GLU A 220 12.81 10.64 17.26
CA GLU A 220 11.98 11.10 16.15
C GLU A 220 10.49 11.07 16.49
N ALA A 221 10.02 10.09 17.25
CA ALA A 221 8.63 10.02 17.73
C ALA A 221 8.29 11.07 18.79
N ALA A 222 9.30 11.55 19.55
CA ALA A 222 9.16 12.62 20.55
C ALA A 222 9.37 14.03 19.95
N GLY A 223 9.85 14.11 18.71
CA GLY A 223 10.19 15.37 18.04
C GLY A 223 9.01 16.32 17.84
N GLY A 224 9.30 17.55 17.42
CA GLY A 224 8.33 18.64 17.30
C GLY A 224 7.09 18.30 16.45
N THR A 225 5.97 18.87 16.86
CA THR A 225 4.66 18.67 16.20
C THR A 225 4.44 19.62 15.01
N GLU A 226 5.34 20.58 14.80
CA GLU A 226 5.20 21.56 13.74
C GLU A 226 5.45 20.96 12.37
N MET A 227 4.46 21.15 11.50
CA MET A 227 4.58 20.76 10.09
C MET A 227 4.97 21.97 9.26
N PRO A 228 6.04 21.88 8.45
CA PRO A 228 6.39 22.92 7.50
C PRO A 228 5.19 23.30 6.59
N PRO A 229 5.02 24.57 6.23
CA PRO A 229 3.88 24.98 5.39
C PRO A 229 3.80 24.21 4.05
N ALA A 230 4.95 23.91 3.44
CA ALA A 230 5.02 23.13 2.21
C ALA A 230 4.52 21.68 2.43
N PHE A 231 4.84 21.09 3.58
CA PHE A 231 4.36 19.76 3.96
C PHE A 231 2.83 19.76 4.16
N ARG A 232 2.30 20.77 4.85
CA ARG A 232 0.86 20.91 5.08
C ARG A 232 0.08 21.03 3.78
N ARG A 233 0.56 21.88 2.84
CA ARG A 233 -0.05 22.02 1.51
C ARG A 233 -0.04 20.70 0.75
N PHE A 234 1.08 20.00 0.74
CA PHE A 234 1.21 18.67 0.13
C PHE A 234 0.21 17.67 0.71
N THR A 235 0.07 17.63 2.04
CA THR A 235 -0.88 16.76 2.73
C THR A 235 -2.32 17.08 2.32
N ASN A 236 -2.71 18.35 2.26
CA ASN A 236 -4.05 18.77 1.87
C ASN A 236 -4.40 18.36 0.43
N VAL A 237 -3.47 18.55 -0.53
CA VAL A 237 -3.68 18.11 -1.91
C VAL A 237 -3.81 16.59 -2.00
N SER A 238 -2.98 15.86 -1.26
CA SER A 238 -3.05 14.40 -1.18
C SER A 238 -4.36 13.92 -0.54
N ALA A 239 -4.89 14.65 0.44
CA ALA A 239 -6.17 14.34 1.06
C ALA A 239 -7.34 14.52 0.07
N VAL A 240 -7.34 15.58 -0.76
CA VAL A 240 -8.33 15.75 -1.84
C VAL A 240 -8.29 14.58 -2.81
N ALA A 241 -7.09 14.18 -3.26
CA ALA A 241 -6.92 13.00 -4.10
C ALA A 241 -7.37 11.71 -3.39
N GLY A 242 -7.22 11.65 -2.06
CA GLY A 242 -7.67 10.56 -1.20
C GLY A 242 -9.19 10.38 -1.22
N VAL A 243 -9.97 11.45 -1.13
CA VAL A 243 -11.43 11.37 -1.29
C VAL A 243 -11.79 10.68 -2.61
N GLY A 244 -11.17 11.12 -3.72
CA GLY A 244 -11.37 10.48 -5.01
C GLY A 244 -10.98 9.01 -5.06
N GLN A 245 -10.01 8.58 -4.25
CA GLN A 245 -9.67 7.17 -4.11
C GLN A 245 -10.78 6.38 -3.44
N GLY A 246 -11.39 6.94 -2.39
CA GLY A 246 -12.47 6.29 -1.66
C GLY A 246 -13.78 6.23 -2.43
N LEU A 247 -14.02 7.19 -3.34
CA LEU A 247 -15.20 7.19 -4.20
C LEU A 247 -15.20 6.07 -5.26
N ILE A 248 -14.06 5.39 -5.49
CA ILE A 248 -14.01 4.30 -6.48
C ILE A 248 -14.61 3.04 -5.85
N PRO A 249 -15.77 2.56 -6.32
CA PRO A 249 -16.19 1.21 -6.02
C PRO A 249 -15.16 0.22 -6.61
N SER A 250 -15.01 -0.93 -5.96
CA SER A 250 -14.13 -1.98 -6.49
C SER A 250 -14.53 -2.33 -7.92
N LEU A 251 -13.56 -2.35 -8.84
CA LEU A 251 -13.79 -2.75 -10.23
C LEU A 251 -14.26 -4.20 -10.30
N SER A 252 -13.80 -5.06 -9.40
CA SER A 252 -14.28 -6.44 -9.25
C SER A 252 -15.75 -6.49 -8.86
N LEU A 253 -16.18 -5.61 -7.93
CA LEU A 253 -17.58 -5.50 -7.54
C LEU A 253 -18.45 -5.10 -8.73
N TYR A 254 -18.05 -4.07 -9.48
CA TYR A 254 -18.79 -3.61 -10.66
C TYR A 254 -18.86 -4.70 -11.75
N SER A 255 -17.75 -5.39 -12.02
CA SER A 255 -17.71 -6.45 -13.03
C SER A 255 -18.65 -7.61 -12.70
N LEU A 256 -18.72 -8.00 -11.43
CA LEU A 256 -19.57 -9.10 -10.96
C LEU A 256 -21.05 -8.69 -10.86
N SER A 257 -21.33 -7.55 -10.19
CA SER A 257 -22.71 -7.16 -9.83
C SER A 257 -23.47 -6.50 -10.97
N ILE A 258 -22.80 -5.79 -11.87
CA ILE A 258 -23.41 -4.98 -12.92
C ILE A 258 -23.22 -5.60 -14.30
N LEU A 259 -22.00 -6.07 -14.61
CA LEU A 259 -21.69 -6.65 -15.92
C LEU A 259 -21.92 -8.17 -15.96
N GLY A 260 -22.19 -8.83 -14.83
CA GLY A 260 -22.45 -10.27 -14.76
C GLY A 260 -21.24 -11.12 -15.15
N MET A 261 -20.00 -10.61 -14.98
CA MET A 261 -18.77 -11.32 -15.29
C MET A 261 -18.50 -12.44 -14.27
N SER A 262 -17.63 -13.39 -14.63
CA SER A 262 -17.23 -14.49 -13.75
C SER A 262 -16.30 -14.03 -12.61
N ALA A 263 -16.18 -14.85 -11.57
CA ALA A 263 -15.21 -14.64 -10.48
C ALA A 263 -13.77 -14.64 -11.02
N GLY A 264 -13.47 -15.50 -12.00
CA GLY A 264 -12.17 -15.52 -12.63
C GLY A 264 -11.85 -14.26 -13.42
N PHE A 265 -12.83 -13.64 -14.08
CA PHE A 265 -12.64 -12.33 -14.69
C PHE A 265 -12.27 -11.28 -13.65
N ALA A 266 -12.95 -11.26 -12.47
CA ALA A 266 -12.65 -10.33 -11.39
C ALA A 266 -11.21 -10.51 -10.85
N VAL A 267 -10.74 -11.76 -10.74
CA VAL A 267 -9.34 -12.06 -10.37
C VAL A 267 -8.37 -11.66 -11.47
N ALA A 268 -8.67 -11.94 -12.74
CA ALA A 268 -7.84 -11.52 -13.87
C ALA A 268 -7.74 -10.00 -13.98
N LEU A 269 -8.83 -9.28 -13.72
CA LEU A 269 -8.87 -7.82 -13.64
C LEU A 269 -7.85 -7.28 -12.61
N SER A 270 -7.76 -7.94 -11.45
CA SER A 270 -6.75 -7.61 -10.43
C SER A 270 -5.32 -7.95 -10.90
N GLY A 271 -5.15 -9.01 -11.69
CA GLY A 271 -3.88 -9.35 -12.33
C GLY A 271 -3.42 -8.25 -13.32
N VAL A 272 -4.35 -7.76 -14.14
CA VAL A 272 -4.10 -6.63 -15.07
C VAL A 272 -3.80 -5.34 -14.29
N ALA A 273 -4.50 -5.11 -13.19
CA ALA A 273 -4.21 -4.00 -12.28
C ALA A 273 -2.77 -4.07 -11.72
N ALA A 274 -2.32 -5.27 -11.30
CA ALA A 274 -0.96 -5.49 -10.84
C ALA A 274 0.08 -5.29 -11.96
N ALA A 275 -0.22 -5.72 -13.20
CA ALA A 275 0.64 -5.45 -14.36
C ALA A 275 0.77 -3.94 -14.63
N GLY A 276 -0.33 -3.21 -14.56
CA GLY A 276 -0.33 -1.75 -14.65
C GLY A 276 0.55 -1.12 -13.55
N ALA A 277 0.41 -1.57 -12.31
CA ALA A 277 1.20 -1.11 -11.18
C ALA A 277 2.70 -1.42 -11.34
N LEU A 278 3.06 -2.57 -11.94
CA LEU A 278 4.44 -2.90 -12.30
C LEU A 278 5.02 -1.87 -13.28
N VAL A 279 4.30 -1.57 -14.36
CA VAL A 279 4.71 -0.56 -15.34
C VAL A 279 4.87 0.80 -14.68
N GLY A 280 3.90 1.21 -13.83
CA GLY A 280 3.95 2.45 -13.05
C GLY A 280 5.17 2.54 -12.14
N SER A 281 5.51 1.44 -11.45
CA SER A 281 6.69 1.37 -10.58
C SER A 281 7.99 1.53 -11.36
N LEU A 282 8.11 0.85 -12.50
CA LEU A 282 9.31 0.91 -13.35
C LEU A 282 9.49 2.30 -13.96
N ALA A 283 8.41 2.89 -14.47
CA ALA A 283 8.41 4.26 -15.00
C ALA A 283 8.78 5.27 -13.90
N ALA A 284 8.07 5.24 -12.76
CA ALA A 284 8.36 6.13 -11.63
C ALA A 284 9.80 6.00 -11.14
N GLY A 285 10.31 4.78 -11.01
CA GLY A 285 11.68 4.52 -10.57
C GLY A 285 12.74 5.19 -11.45
N SER A 286 12.52 5.27 -12.76
CA SER A 286 13.44 5.95 -13.68
C SER A 286 13.38 7.48 -13.55
N PHE A 287 12.19 8.07 -13.36
CA PHE A 287 12.01 9.51 -13.22
C PHE A 287 12.41 10.03 -11.83
N LEU A 288 12.17 9.27 -10.76
CA LEU A 288 12.52 9.65 -9.39
C LEU A 288 14.03 9.73 -9.18
N LEU A 289 14.81 8.93 -9.90
CA LEU A 289 16.26 9.02 -9.90
C LEU A 289 16.78 10.35 -10.49
N GLY A 290 16.03 10.95 -11.41
CA GLY A 290 16.28 12.29 -11.93
C GLY A 290 15.77 13.44 -11.03
N GLY A 291 15.24 13.15 -9.86
CA GLY A 291 14.79 14.17 -8.89
C GLY A 291 13.42 14.78 -9.14
N SER A 292 12.62 14.28 -10.08
CA SER A 292 11.37 14.89 -10.55
C SER A 292 10.09 14.31 -9.88
N SER A 293 10.09 14.15 -8.56
CA SER A 293 8.93 13.59 -7.84
C SER A 293 7.60 14.32 -8.07
N SER A 294 7.63 15.65 -8.24
CA SER A 294 6.42 16.44 -8.55
C SER A 294 5.85 16.13 -9.94
N ARG A 295 6.70 15.91 -10.94
CA ARG A 295 6.25 15.53 -12.30
C ARG A 295 5.61 14.14 -12.29
N VAL A 296 6.23 13.18 -11.58
CA VAL A 296 5.68 11.83 -11.43
C VAL A 296 4.32 11.86 -10.71
N LEU A 297 4.21 12.63 -9.62
CA LEU A 297 2.96 12.76 -8.87
C LEU A 297 1.84 13.37 -9.75
N ARG A 298 2.15 14.40 -10.49
CA ARG A 298 1.23 15.06 -11.44
C ARG A 298 0.77 14.10 -12.54
N ALA A 299 1.71 13.41 -13.18
CA ALA A 299 1.41 12.40 -14.20
C ALA A 299 0.53 11.27 -13.62
N SER A 300 0.80 10.85 -12.38
CA SER A 300 0.01 9.84 -11.65
C SER A 300 -1.45 10.26 -11.51
N PHE A 301 -1.73 11.49 -11.08
CA PHE A 301 -3.10 12.00 -10.98
C PHE A 301 -3.80 12.08 -12.34
N LEU A 302 -3.10 12.54 -13.38
CA LEU A 302 -3.63 12.62 -14.74
C LEU A 302 -3.98 11.21 -15.28
N VAL A 303 -3.07 10.25 -15.17
CA VAL A 303 -3.30 8.86 -15.60
C VAL A 303 -4.52 8.26 -14.88
N ARG A 304 -4.69 8.53 -13.58
CA ARG A 304 -5.84 8.05 -12.81
C ARG A 304 -7.14 8.80 -13.16
N THR A 305 -7.07 10.03 -13.66
CA THR A 305 -8.23 10.73 -14.23
C THR A 305 -8.67 10.05 -15.54
N VAL A 306 -7.72 9.72 -16.42
CA VAL A 306 -8.01 8.96 -17.66
C VAL A 306 -8.57 7.56 -17.33
N ALA A 307 -8.05 6.91 -16.30
CA ALA A 307 -8.60 5.64 -15.82
C ALA A 307 -10.06 5.77 -15.38
N ALA A 308 -10.42 6.84 -14.67
CA ALA A 308 -11.80 7.10 -14.27
C ALA A 308 -12.72 7.29 -15.50
N ILE A 309 -12.27 8.00 -16.52
CA ILE A 309 -13.02 8.17 -17.79
C ILE A 309 -13.22 6.81 -18.46
N SER A 310 -12.18 5.97 -18.49
CA SER A 310 -12.31 4.60 -19.03
C SER A 310 -13.38 3.79 -18.29
N CYS A 311 -13.41 3.86 -16.95
CA CYS A 311 -14.44 3.17 -16.16
C CYS A 311 -15.85 3.75 -16.38
N VAL A 312 -15.99 5.06 -16.61
CA VAL A 312 -17.26 5.70 -16.99
C VAL A 312 -17.77 5.17 -18.33
N ALA A 313 -16.87 4.85 -19.28
CA ALA A 313 -17.24 4.26 -20.57
C ALA A 313 -17.65 2.79 -20.50
N ALA A 314 -17.37 2.10 -19.38
CA ALA A 314 -17.70 0.69 -19.17
C ALA A 314 -19.16 0.49 -18.76
N VAL A 315 -20.12 1.00 -19.53
CA VAL A 315 -21.55 0.85 -19.27
C VAL A 315 -22.09 -0.49 -19.78
N PRO A 316 -23.14 -1.09 -19.16
CA PRO A 316 -23.66 -2.40 -19.56
C PRO A 316 -24.10 -2.51 -21.02
N ALA A 317 -24.59 -1.40 -21.60
CA ALA A 317 -24.98 -1.35 -23.01
C ALA A 317 -23.79 -1.38 -24.00
N ASN A 318 -22.57 -1.20 -23.52
CA ASN A 318 -21.37 -1.19 -24.34
C ASN A 318 -20.74 -2.58 -24.38
N PRO A 319 -20.68 -3.27 -25.54
CA PRO A 319 -20.07 -4.60 -25.65
C PRO A 319 -18.56 -4.59 -25.33
N SER A 320 -17.92 -3.43 -25.42
CA SER A 320 -16.51 -3.25 -25.05
C SER A 320 -16.30 -2.90 -23.56
N ALA A 321 -17.35 -2.92 -22.73
CA ALA A 321 -17.25 -2.60 -21.30
C ALA A 321 -16.14 -3.38 -20.56
N PRO A 322 -15.94 -4.70 -20.79
CA PRO A 322 -14.85 -5.43 -20.16
C PRO A 322 -13.46 -4.88 -20.50
N ILE A 323 -13.25 -4.46 -21.75
CA ILE A 323 -11.99 -3.87 -22.21
C ILE A 323 -11.73 -2.53 -21.50
N PHE A 324 -12.76 -1.67 -21.39
CA PHE A 324 -12.65 -0.41 -20.68
C PHE A 324 -12.33 -0.61 -19.19
N LEU A 325 -12.88 -1.64 -18.54
CA LEU A 325 -12.52 -2.01 -17.17
C LEU A 325 -11.06 -2.46 -17.04
N LEU A 326 -10.57 -3.30 -17.97
CA LEU A 326 -9.18 -3.75 -17.99
C LEU A 326 -8.22 -2.55 -18.14
N ILE A 327 -8.51 -1.63 -19.06
CA ILE A 327 -7.74 -0.39 -19.25
C ILE A 327 -7.81 0.46 -17.98
N GLY A 328 -9.00 0.67 -17.43
CA GLY A 328 -9.21 1.40 -16.19
C GLY A 328 -8.40 0.81 -15.03
N ALA A 329 -8.44 -0.51 -14.84
CA ALA A 329 -7.69 -1.22 -13.81
C ALA A 329 -6.17 -1.03 -13.95
N ALA A 330 -5.64 -1.21 -15.17
CA ALA A 330 -4.21 -1.01 -15.44
C ALA A 330 -3.77 0.43 -15.15
N LEU A 331 -4.52 1.42 -15.62
CA LEU A 331 -4.20 2.83 -15.45
C LEU A 331 -4.37 3.30 -14.01
N PHE A 332 -5.44 2.87 -13.29
CA PHE A 332 -5.64 3.23 -11.88
C PHE A 332 -4.46 2.76 -11.03
N ASN A 333 -4.07 1.49 -11.19
CA ASN A 333 -3.02 0.90 -10.38
C ASN A 333 -1.64 1.34 -10.84
N GLY A 334 -1.42 1.54 -12.15
CA GLY A 334 -0.18 2.09 -12.69
C GLY A 334 0.08 3.51 -12.17
N GLY A 335 -0.90 4.40 -12.32
CA GLY A 335 -0.84 5.75 -11.75
C GLY A 335 -0.77 5.73 -10.23
N GLY A 336 -1.54 4.83 -9.57
CA GLY A 336 -1.54 4.69 -8.11
C GLY A 336 -0.17 4.37 -7.54
N ASN A 337 0.49 3.37 -8.10
CA ASN A 337 1.78 2.92 -7.62
C ASN A 337 2.91 3.92 -7.92
N ALA A 338 2.90 4.51 -9.13
CA ALA A 338 3.80 5.61 -9.47
C ALA A 338 3.63 6.80 -8.51
N GLY A 339 2.38 7.16 -8.22
CA GLY A 339 2.03 8.22 -7.27
C GLY A 339 2.47 7.93 -5.84
N ALA A 340 2.32 6.69 -5.37
CA ALA A 340 2.76 6.27 -4.04
C ALA A 340 4.29 6.40 -3.87
N LEU A 341 5.06 5.99 -4.89
CA LEU A 341 6.52 6.14 -4.90
C LEU A 341 6.93 7.62 -4.88
N ALA A 342 6.28 8.46 -5.70
CA ALA A 342 6.54 9.90 -5.73
C ALA A 342 6.14 10.59 -4.42
N THR A 343 5.05 10.16 -3.81
CA THR A 343 4.57 10.62 -2.51
C THR A 343 5.58 10.31 -1.41
N ASN A 344 6.06 9.07 -1.34
CA ASN A 344 7.06 8.67 -0.35
C ASN A 344 8.35 9.47 -0.48
N GLU A 345 8.87 9.62 -1.71
CA GLU A 345 10.08 10.44 -1.94
C GLU A 345 9.86 11.90 -1.52
N ARG A 346 8.66 12.44 -1.77
CA ARG A 346 8.33 13.81 -1.41
C ARG A 346 8.15 13.97 0.11
N LEU A 347 7.53 13.00 0.78
CA LEU A 347 7.44 12.97 2.25
C LEU A 347 8.81 13.08 2.88
N TYR A 348 9.79 12.29 2.42
CA TYR A 348 11.14 12.30 2.97
C TYR A 348 11.89 13.61 2.71
N ARG A 349 11.59 14.29 1.60
CA ARG A 349 12.21 15.60 1.29
C ARG A 349 11.61 16.75 2.08
N LEU A 350 10.29 16.70 2.35
CA LEU A 350 9.57 17.79 3.02
C LEU A 350 9.53 17.64 4.53
N ALA A 351 9.69 16.43 5.05
CA ALA A 351 9.68 16.16 6.48
C ALA A 351 11.07 16.40 7.08
N PRO A 352 11.21 17.30 8.08
CA PRO A 352 12.47 17.47 8.81
C PRO A 352 12.89 16.16 9.47
N PRO A 353 14.19 15.83 9.52
CA PRO A 353 14.67 14.58 10.12
C PRO A 353 14.16 14.35 11.54
N GLN A 354 14.07 15.42 12.35
CA GLN A 354 13.66 15.36 13.76
C GLN A 354 12.16 15.11 13.97
N SER A 355 11.32 15.36 12.95
CA SER A 355 9.86 15.19 13.02
C SER A 355 9.31 14.22 11.98
N ARG A 356 10.17 13.43 11.35
CA ARG A 356 9.82 12.55 10.22
C ARG A 356 8.72 11.57 10.58
N VAL A 357 8.81 10.91 11.73
CA VAL A 357 7.78 9.97 12.22
C VAL A 357 6.43 10.69 12.37
N HIS A 358 6.43 11.87 12.98
CA HIS A 358 5.23 12.66 13.20
C HIS A 358 4.60 13.13 11.88
N CYS A 359 5.40 13.69 10.98
CA CYS A 359 4.96 14.14 9.67
C CYS A 359 4.36 12.98 8.85
N GLN A 360 5.05 11.83 8.78
CA GLN A 360 4.57 10.65 8.05
C GLN A 360 3.26 10.12 8.65
N SER A 361 3.19 9.98 9.96
CA SER A 361 1.98 9.48 10.64
C SER A 361 0.79 10.39 10.40
N ARG A 362 0.98 11.71 10.47
CA ARG A 362 -0.09 12.68 10.22
C ARG A 362 -0.51 12.71 8.74
N PHE A 363 0.44 12.59 7.82
CA PHE A 363 0.14 12.48 6.39
C PHE A 363 -0.72 11.25 6.11
N VAL A 364 -0.28 10.07 6.57
CA VAL A 364 -1.03 8.81 6.38
C VAL A 364 -2.39 8.91 7.05
N GLY A 365 -2.47 9.42 8.27
CA GLY A 365 -3.74 9.60 8.98
C GLY A 365 -4.74 10.47 8.21
N MET A 366 -4.31 11.63 7.71
CA MET A 366 -5.18 12.54 6.96
C MET A 366 -5.59 11.97 5.59
N THR A 367 -4.65 11.43 4.84
CA THR A 367 -4.95 10.87 3.49
C THR A 367 -5.82 9.64 3.60
N SER A 368 -5.54 8.73 4.53
CA SER A 368 -6.35 7.54 4.75
C SER A 368 -7.75 7.85 5.30
N GLY A 369 -7.85 8.83 6.21
CA GLY A 369 -9.16 9.33 6.67
C GLY A 369 -10.00 9.89 5.53
N SER A 370 -9.38 10.61 4.60
CA SER A 370 -10.05 11.12 3.40
C SER A 370 -10.53 10.01 2.47
N VAL A 371 -9.75 8.95 2.29
CA VAL A 371 -10.19 7.76 1.52
C VAL A 371 -11.34 7.07 2.23
N GLY A 372 -11.27 6.91 3.55
CA GLY A 372 -12.38 6.35 4.34
C GLY A 372 -13.68 7.15 4.18
N ALA A 373 -13.60 8.49 4.24
CA ALA A 373 -14.75 9.36 4.01
C ALA A 373 -15.36 9.18 2.61
N GLY A 374 -14.51 9.12 1.57
CA GLY A 374 -14.97 8.85 0.20
C GLY A 374 -15.63 7.47 0.07
N ALA A 375 -15.10 6.45 0.74
CA ALA A 375 -15.68 5.11 0.72
C ALA A 375 -17.02 5.02 1.45
N LEU A 376 -17.22 5.78 2.51
CA LEU A 376 -18.54 5.88 3.17
C LEU A 376 -19.57 6.52 2.25
N VAL A 377 -19.21 7.56 1.50
CA VAL A 377 -20.07 8.16 0.47
C VAL A 377 -20.41 7.14 -0.61
N CYS A 378 -19.41 6.38 -1.08
CA CYS A 378 -19.58 5.30 -2.05
C CYS A 378 -20.57 4.24 -1.52
N ALA A 379 -20.38 3.74 -0.29
CA ALA A 379 -21.24 2.76 0.32
C ALA A 379 -22.67 3.28 0.49
N ALA A 380 -22.85 4.52 0.97
CA ALA A 380 -24.17 5.14 1.10
C ALA A 380 -24.91 5.26 -0.24
N ALA A 381 -24.20 5.63 -1.30
CA ALA A 381 -24.78 5.69 -2.65
C ALA A 381 -25.24 4.31 -3.14
N LEU A 382 -24.47 3.25 -2.86
CA LEU A 382 -24.83 1.87 -3.24
C LEU A 382 -25.96 1.29 -2.37
N VAL A 383 -26.11 1.74 -1.13
CA VAL A 383 -27.30 1.39 -0.31
C VAL A 383 -28.54 2.04 -0.87
N ALA A 384 -28.45 3.31 -1.30
CA ALA A 384 -29.59 4.07 -1.82
C ALA A 384 -30.08 3.54 -3.18
N ALA A 385 -29.20 3.00 -4.02
CA ALA A 385 -29.55 2.47 -5.34
C ALA A 385 -28.71 1.24 -5.70
N PRO A 386 -28.96 0.09 -5.05
CA PRO A 386 -28.21 -1.14 -5.31
C PRO A 386 -28.49 -1.60 -6.75
N GLY A 387 -27.42 -1.96 -7.48
CA GLY A 387 -27.54 -2.44 -8.87
C GLY A 387 -27.73 -1.36 -9.94
N ALA A 388 -27.82 -0.09 -9.57
CA ALA A 388 -27.91 1.00 -10.54
C ALA A 388 -26.52 1.33 -11.13
N TRP A 389 -26.27 0.92 -12.36
CA TRP A 389 -24.99 1.20 -13.05
C TRP A 389 -24.65 2.70 -13.08
N ALA A 390 -25.66 3.57 -13.17
CA ALA A 390 -25.49 5.03 -13.15
C ALA A 390 -24.82 5.54 -11.88
N VAL A 391 -25.07 4.90 -10.73
CA VAL A 391 -24.40 5.26 -9.46
C VAL A 391 -22.91 4.96 -9.54
N TYR A 392 -22.52 3.81 -10.06
CA TYR A 392 -21.11 3.47 -10.25
C TYR A 392 -20.42 4.46 -11.21
N THR A 393 -21.08 4.80 -12.31
CA THR A 393 -20.58 5.78 -13.28
C THR A 393 -20.37 7.16 -12.64
N ALA A 394 -21.33 7.62 -11.84
CA ALA A 394 -21.23 8.89 -11.10
C ALA A 394 -20.06 8.87 -10.09
N LEU A 395 -19.85 7.76 -9.38
CA LEU A 395 -18.76 7.59 -8.43
C LEU A 395 -17.38 7.59 -9.14
N TYR A 396 -17.25 6.93 -10.29
CA TYR A 396 -16.03 6.98 -11.11
C TYR A 396 -15.78 8.40 -11.63
N ALA A 397 -16.80 9.11 -12.11
CA ALA A 397 -16.69 10.51 -12.55
C ALA A 397 -16.24 11.42 -11.40
N GLY A 398 -16.86 11.32 -10.22
CA GLY A 398 -16.49 12.07 -9.02
C GLY A 398 -15.03 11.82 -8.61
N SER A 399 -14.58 10.58 -8.70
CA SER A 399 -13.19 10.19 -8.49
C SER A 399 -12.24 10.86 -9.48
N GLY A 400 -12.61 10.90 -10.76
CA GLY A 400 -11.84 11.59 -11.81
C GLY A 400 -11.71 13.08 -11.56
N ILE A 401 -12.82 13.76 -11.22
CA ILE A 401 -12.87 15.19 -10.91
C ILE A 401 -11.97 15.52 -9.72
N SER A 402 -12.04 14.72 -8.63
CA SER A 402 -11.20 14.93 -7.45
C SER A 402 -9.70 14.90 -7.80
N ARG A 403 -9.29 13.97 -8.66
CA ARG A 403 -7.89 13.87 -9.11
C ARG A 403 -7.48 14.97 -10.09
N ALA A 404 -8.37 15.39 -10.95
CA ALA A 404 -8.14 16.55 -11.81
C ALA A 404 -7.88 17.81 -10.95
N ILE A 405 -8.70 18.05 -9.92
CA ILE A 405 -8.49 19.15 -8.96
C ILE A 405 -7.12 19.02 -8.28
N ALA A 406 -6.73 17.83 -7.83
CA ALA A 406 -5.43 17.59 -7.22
C ALA A 406 -4.28 17.87 -8.19
N THR A 407 -4.42 17.52 -9.48
CA THR A 407 -3.46 17.81 -10.54
C THR A 407 -3.22 19.32 -10.69
N PHE A 408 -4.29 20.09 -10.82
CA PHE A 408 -4.21 21.55 -10.95
C PHE A 408 -3.62 22.22 -9.71
N ARG A 409 -4.03 21.79 -8.52
CA ARG A 409 -3.49 22.32 -7.26
C ARG A 409 -2.01 22.00 -7.06
N THR A 410 -1.53 20.91 -7.66
CA THR A 410 -0.11 20.55 -7.66
C THR A 410 0.70 21.49 -8.58
N GLU A 411 0.11 22.05 -9.62
CA GLU A 411 0.77 22.97 -10.58
C GLU A 411 0.95 24.38 -10.06
N VAL A 412 -0.04 24.90 -9.36
CA VAL A 412 -0.17 26.34 -9.01
C VAL A 412 0.77 26.81 -7.90
N SER A 413 1.53 25.93 -7.25
CA SER A 413 2.43 26.29 -6.15
C SER A 413 3.91 26.29 -6.57
N PRO A 414 4.48 27.45 -7.00
CA PRO A 414 5.92 27.56 -7.31
C PRO A 414 6.83 27.25 -6.10
N SER A 415 6.33 27.44 -4.88
CA SER A 415 7.03 27.13 -3.64
C SER A 415 7.33 25.63 -3.41
N TRP A 416 6.88 24.77 -4.32
CA TRP A 416 7.18 23.34 -4.29
C TRP A 416 8.55 22.99 -4.90
N HIS A 417 9.26 23.99 -5.44
CA HIS A 417 10.43 23.76 -6.30
C HIS A 417 11.78 23.79 -5.60
N SER A 418 11.86 24.23 -4.35
CA SER A 418 13.12 24.10 -3.62
C SER A 418 12.88 24.07 -2.10
N PRO A 419 13.31 23.04 -1.40
CA PRO A 419 13.92 23.29 -0.13
C PRO A 419 15.17 24.13 -0.45
N SER A 420 15.32 25.32 0.14
CA SER A 420 16.62 25.96 0.30
C SER A 420 17.64 24.85 0.55
N ALA A 421 18.76 24.91 -0.19
CA ALA A 421 19.86 23.96 -0.02
C ALA A 421 20.04 23.67 1.47
N PRO A 422 20.28 22.41 1.87
CA PRO A 422 20.51 22.13 3.27
C PRO A 422 21.54 23.16 3.76
N GLN A 423 21.16 23.98 4.72
CA GLN A 423 22.16 24.73 5.44
C GLN A 423 23.20 23.73 5.86
N ALA A 424 24.45 23.96 5.48
CA ALA A 424 25.56 23.15 5.91
C ALA A 424 25.34 22.79 7.38
N PRO A 425 25.48 21.53 7.77
CA PRO A 425 25.33 21.17 9.18
C PRO A 425 26.17 22.18 9.96
N PRO A 426 25.65 22.76 11.07
CA PRO A 426 26.47 23.58 11.93
C PRO A 426 27.72 22.77 12.18
N ALA A 427 28.89 23.40 12.00
CA ALA A 427 30.19 22.74 12.22
C ALA A 427 30.05 21.88 13.47
N GLU A 428 30.30 20.58 13.33
CA GLU A 428 30.33 19.70 14.51
C GLU A 428 31.21 20.38 15.52
N PRO A 429 30.73 20.59 16.78
CA PRO A 429 31.61 21.07 17.81
C PRO A 429 32.80 20.11 17.82
N GLU A 430 33.99 20.65 17.60
CA GLU A 430 35.23 19.87 17.69
C GLU A 430 35.14 19.06 18.99
N LEU A 431 34.98 17.74 18.83
CA LEU A 431 35.06 16.83 19.96
C LEU A 431 36.44 17.08 20.56
N PRO A 432 36.56 17.38 21.87
CA PRO A 432 37.84 17.49 22.51
C PRO A 432 38.62 16.21 22.21
N ASP A 433 39.86 16.37 21.76
CA ASP A 433 40.75 15.29 21.36
C ASP A 433 40.57 14.10 22.29
N ALA A 434 40.14 12.98 21.73
CA ALA A 434 40.05 11.74 22.49
C ALA A 434 41.46 11.43 23.00
N PRO A 435 41.63 11.18 24.30
CA PRO A 435 42.97 10.85 24.86
C PRO A 435 43.46 9.63 24.09
N ASP A 436 44.75 9.75 23.65
CA ASP A 436 45.42 8.78 22.82
C ASP A 436 45.15 7.34 23.29
N ALA A 437 44.59 6.54 22.41
CA ALA A 437 44.30 5.11 22.66
C ALA A 437 45.57 4.30 23.04
N GLN A 438 46.77 4.88 22.88
CA GLN A 438 48.03 4.30 23.29
C GLN A 438 48.27 4.35 24.81
N SER A 439 47.71 5.35 25.52
CA SER A 439 47.89 5.46 26.96
C SER A 439 47.09 4.43 27.76
N LEU A 440 46.05 3.80 27.16
CA LEU A 440 45.25 2.73 27.79
C LEU A 440 45.85 1.33 27.62
N LEU A 441 46.85 1.14 26.75
CA LEU A 441 47.52 -0.16 26.54
C LEU A 441 48.68 -0.38 27.51
N ASP A 442 49.28 0.70 28.07
CA ASP A 442 50.43 0.61 28.98
C ASP A 442 50.06 0.39 30.46
N SER A 443 48.77 0.31 30.78
CA SER A 443 48.28 0.10 32.17
C SER A 443 47.85 -1.35 32.48
N ARG A 444 48.41 -2.35 31.77
CA ARG A 444 48.21 -3.75 32.19
C ARG A 444 49.15 -4.09 33.34
N PRO A 445 48.64 -4.48 34.54
CA PRO A 445 49.49 -5.01 35.59
C PRO A 445 50.15 -6.31 35.14
N SER A 446 51.46 -6.42 35.42
CA SER A 446 52.23 -7.63 35.19
C SER A 446 51.61 -8.82 35.93
N PRO A 447 51.62 -10.01 35.35
CA PRO A 447 51.16 -11.20 36.06
C PRO A 447 52.18 -11.57 37.14
N LEU A 448 51.65 -11.73 38.37
CA LEU A 448 52.29 -12.50 39.42
C LEU A 448 51.86 -13.97 39.31
#